data_826e1dcd8eff460f41fc57ecde1770c0
#
_entry.id   826e1dcd8eff460f41fc57ecde1770c0
#
_cell.length_a   1.000
_cell.length_b   1.000
_cell.length_c   1.000
_cell.angle_alpha   90.00
_cell.angle_beta   90.00
_cell.angle_gamma   90.00
#
_symmetry.space_group_name_H-M   'P 1'
#
loop_
_entity.id
_entity.type
_entity.pdbx_description
1 polymer ?
#
loop_
_entity_poly.entity_id
_entity_poly.type
_entity_poly.pdbx_seq_one_letter_code
_entity_poly.pdbx_strand_id
1 'polypeptide(L)'
;QGGECDLQDQALHYGFDKSRYQENKRAVKNKHMGPLVSTIMTRCIHCTRCVRFSTEVAGVDDLGLLGRGENAEITTYLEKTIDSELSGNVIDLCPVGALTSKPYAFKSRPWELSKTETHDVLDGIGSSIRVDTRGKQVLRVLPRINEDTNEEWINDKTRFAIDGLSRQRLDKVYIKNN
;
A
#
# COMPACT_ATOMS: atom_id res chain seq x y z
N GLN A 1 8.13 -13.10 -1.08
CA GLN A 1 7.60 -11.76 -0.78
C GLN A 1 6.15 -11.77 -0.24
N GLY A 2 5.68 -12.91 0.18
CA GLY A 2 4.46 -13.05 0.98
C GLY A 2 3.13 -12.77 0.27
N GLY A 3 3.10 -12.80 -1.06
CA GLY A 3 1.91 -12.42 -1.84
C GLY A 3 1.74 -10.91 -2.05
N GLU A 4 2.76 -10.12 -1.67
CA GLU A 4 2.79 -8.67 -1.85
C GLU A 4 3.62 -8.25 -3.08
N CYS A 5 3.89 -9.16 -4.01
CA CYS A 5 4.70 -8.88 -5.20
C CYS A 5 4.08 -9.56 -6.42
N ASP A 6 3.42 -8.78 -7.26
CA ASP A 6 2.77 -9.27 -8.49
C ASP A 6 3.79 -9.87 -9.46
N LEU A 7 4.96 -9.24 -9.57
CA LEU A 7 6.04 -9.75 -10.42
C LEU A 7 6.49 -11.16 -10.00
N GLN A 8 6.63 -11.42 -8.70
CA GLN A 8 6.99 -12.74 -8.21
C GLN A 8 5.88 -13.78 -8.48
N ASP A 9 4.64 -13.39 -8.25
CA ASP A 9 3.50 -14.28 -8.46
C ASP A 9 3.36 -14.67 -9.94
N GLN A 10 3.56 -13.73 -10.85
CA GLN A 10 3.59 -13.99 -12.29
C GLN A 10 4.80 -14.85 -12.70
N ALA A 11 5.98 -14.59 -12.14
CA ALA A 11 7.18 -15.38 -12.42
C ALA A 11 7.02 -16.85 -11.97
N LEU A 12 6.39 -17.09 -10.81
CA LEU A 12 6.12 -18.43 -10.31
C LEU A 12 5.05 -19.16 -11.14
N HIS A 13 4.06 -18.42 -11.63
CA HIS A 13 2.96 -19.03 -12.40
C HIS A 13 3.37 -19.39 -13.84
N TYR A 14 4.15 -18.55 -14.49
CA TYR A 14 4.52 -18.69 -15.91
C TYR A 14 5.97 -19.08 -16.16
N GLY A 15 6.81 -19.12 -15.17
CA GLY A 15 8.24 -19.31 -15.32
C GLY A 15 8.86 -20.26 -14.30
N PHE A 16 10.10 -19.96 -13.93
CA PHE A 16 10.88 -20.77 -12.99
C PHE A 16 11.07 -20.03 -11.66
N ASP A 17 11.21 -20.81 -10.59
CA ASP A 17 11.44 -20.32 -9.22
C ASP A 17 12.89 -19.87 -8.95
N LYS A 18 13.80 -20.10 -9.88
CA LYS A 18 15.24 -19.86 -9.71
C LYS A 18 15.76 -18.70 -10.53
N SER A 19 16.59 -17.87 -9.91
CA SER A 19 17.32 -16.84 -10.62
C SER A 19 18.46 -17.43 -11.43
N ARG A 20 18.60 -16.98 -12.70
CA ARG A 20 19.76 -17.28 -13.56
C ARG A 20 20.88 -16.25 -13.44
N TYR A 21 20.61 -15.13 -12.77
CA TYR A 21 21.58 -14.06 -12.56
C TYR A 21 22.56 -14.46 -11.46
N GLN A 22 23.85 -14.52 -11.79
CA GLN A 22 24.93 -14.97 -10.89
C GLN A 22 25.86 -13.84 -10.47
N GLU A 23 25.76 -12.67 -11.09
CA GLU A 23 26.56 -11.50 -10.78
C GLU A 23 26.14 -10.84 -9.46
N ASN A 24 26.92 -9.86 -9.00
CA ASN A 24 26.63 -9.13 -7.79
C ASN A 24 25.27 -8.43 -7.87
N LYS A 25 24.40 -8.74 -6.92
CA LYS A 25 23.09 -8.11 -6.81
C LYS A 25 23.21 -6.83 -6.00
N ARG A 26 22.77 -5.72 -6.58
CA ARG A 26 22.74 -4.43 -5.93
C ARG A 26 21.83 -4.48 -4.69
N ALA A 27 22.30 -3.94 -3.56
CA ALA A 27 21.50 -3.68 -2.37
C ALA A 27 21.24 -2.18 -2.25
N VAL A 28 20.00 -1.81 -1.97
CA VAL A 28 19.57 -0.42 -1.82
C VAL A 28 19.06 -0.19 -0.41
N LYS A 29 19.50 0.91 0.21
CA LYS A 29 19.04 1.30 1.55
C LYS A 29 17.53 1.59 1.53
N ASN A 30 16.81 1.07 2.52
CA ASN A 30 15.39 1.39 2.70
C ASN A 30 15.20 2.88 3.03
N LYS A 31 14.06 3.42 2.59
CA LYS A 31 13.71 4.83 2.78
C LYS A 31 12.59 4.96 3.83
N HIS A 32 12.57 6.08 4.51
CA HIS A 32 11.48 6.40 5.42
C HIS A 32 10.39 7.16 4.66
N MET A 33 9.26 6.51 4.39
CA MET A 33 8.13 7.09 3.65
C MET A 33 6.90 7.35 4.52
N GLY A 34 7.11 7.53 5.82
CA GLY A 34 6.03 7.82 6.77
C GLY A 34 5.55 6.62 7.57
N PRO A 35 4.46 6.78 8.34
CA PRO A 35 3.98 5.75 9.26
C PRO A 35 3.24 4.60 8.58
N LEU A 36 2.70 4.81 7.38
CA LEU A 36 1.78 3.89 6.70
C LEU A 36 2.49 2.97 5.71
N VAL A 37 3.52 3.46 5.03
CA VAL A 37 4.22 2.74 3.96
C VAL A 37 5.53 2.16 4.47
N SER A 38 5.71 0.86 4.29
CA SER A 38 6.97 0.16 4.53
C SER A 38 7.74 0.02 3.22
N THR A 39 9.06 0.16 3.29
CA THR A 39 9.91 0.12 2.10
C THR A 39 10.92 -1.01 2.17
N ILE A 40 11.10 -1.72 1.05
CA ILE A 40 12.21 -2.66 0.81
C ILE A 40 12.75 -2.31 -0.57
N MET A 41 13.58 -1.27 -0.64
CA MET A 41 13.98 -0.63 -1.90
C MET A 41 14.84 -1.52 -2.79
N THR A 42 15.48 -2.55 -2.26
CA THR A 42 16.18 -3.56 -3.06
C THR A 42 15.23 -4.28 -4.04
N ARG A 43 13.93 -4.32 -3.77
CA ARG A 43 12.90 -4.92 -4.63
C ARG A 43 12.38 -3.97 -5.72
N CYS A 44 12.72 -2.69 -5.66
CA CYS A 44 12.25 -1.69 -6.61
C CYS A 44 12.75 -1.96 -8.03
N ILE A 45 11.86 -1.89 -9.02
CA ILE A 45 12.18 -2.05 -10.45
C ILE A 45 12.22 -0.72 -11.21
N HIS A 46 12.23 0.40 -10.49
CA HIS A 46 12.32 1.77 -11.04
C HIS A 46 11.24 2.10 -12.09
N CYS A 47 10.05 1.53 -11.96
CA CYS A 47 8.93 1.76 -12.88
C CYS A 47 8.32 3.16 -12.80
N THR A 48 8.69 3.94 -11.79
CA THR A 48 8.26 5.33 -11.53
C THR A 48 6.76 5.54 -11.31
N ARG A 49 5.95 4.49 -11.21
CA ARG A 49 4.50 4.63 -10.97
C ARG A 49 4.19 5.44 -9.72
N CYS A 50 4.91 5.20 -8.61
CA CYS A 50 4.74 5.94 -7.35
C CYS A 50 5.11 7.42 -7.50
N VAL A 51 6.16 7.75 -8.24
CA VAL A 51 6.56 9.14 -8.52
C VAL A 51 5.50 9.85 -9.35
N ARG A 52 5.06 9.23 -10.46
CA ARG A 52 4.02 9.80 -11.31
C ARG A 52 2.69 9.97 -10.59
N PHE A 53 2.30 9.01 -9.78
CA PHE A 53 1.11 9.14 -8.93
C PHE A 53 1.22 10.34 -7.98
N SER A 54 2.37 10.51 -7.32
CA SER A 54 2.62 11.62 -6.42
C SER A 54 2.44 12.97 -7.12
N THR A 55 3.04 13.13 -8.29
CA THR A 55 3.01 14.41 -9.04
C THR A 55 1.72 14.64 -9.82
N GLU A 56 1.21 13.61 -10.53
CA GLU A 56 0.11 13.76 -11.48
C GLU A 56 -1.27 13.61 -10.82
N VAL A 57 -1.40 12.77 -9.79
CA VAL A 57 -2.68 12.48 -9.12
C VAL A 57 -2.78 13.17 -7.76
N ALA A 58 -1.79 12.94 -6.88
CA ALA A 58 -1.80 13.54 -5.55
C ALA A 58 -1.38 15.02 -5.54
N GLY A 59 -0.73 15.51 -6.60
CA GLY A 59 -0.31 16.91 -6.74
C GLY A 59 0.80 17.31 -5.78
N VAL A 60 1.62 16.37 -5.30
CA VAL A 60 2.74 16.61 -4.38
C VAL A 60 4.04 16.03 -4.93
N ASP A 61 5.13 16.79 -4.84
CA ASP A 61 6.45 16.40 -5.33
C ASP A 61 7.30 15.74 -4.22
N ASP A 62 6.71 14.85 -3.45
CA ASP A 62 7.39 14.20 -2.32
C ASP A 62 8.34 13.07 -2.76
N LEU A 63 8.06 12.45 -3.89
CA LEU A 63 8.84 11.34 -4.44
C LEU A 63 9.57 11.75 -5.71
N GLY A 64 10.81 11.29 -5.84
CA GLY A 64 11.61 11.52 -7.03
C GLY A 64 12.51 10.34 -7.36
N LEU A 65 13.05 10.35 -8.59
CA LEU A 65 14.07 9.43 -9.04
C LEU A 65 15.42 10.15 -9.04
N LEU A 66 16.34 9.68 -8.21
CA LEU A 66 17.71 10.18 -8.17
C LEU A 66 18.64 9.24 -8.96
N GLY A 67 19.67 9.84 -9.57
CA GLY A 67 20.66 9.09 -10.34
C GLY A 67 20.15 8.61 -11.70
N ARG A 68 20.94 7.77 -12.34
CA ARG A 68 20.64 7.19 -13.66
C ARG A 68 21.24 5.81 -13.79
N GLY A 69 20.69 5.02 -14.72
CA GLY A 69 21.15 3.65 -14.98
C GLY A 69 21.04 2.78 -13.74
N GLU A 70 22.04 1.98 -13.47
CA GLU A 70 22.07 1.07 -12.32
C GLU A 70 22.04 1.78 -10.96
N ASN A 71 22.48 3.04 -10.90
CA ASN A 71 22.51 3.84 -9.67
C ASN A 71 21.23 4.65 -9.43
N ALA A 72 20.19 4.47 -10.25
CA ALA A 72 18.91 5.13 -10.05
C ALA A 72 18.24 4.65 -8.77
N GLU A 73 17.66 5.56 -7.98
CA GLU A 73 16.91 5.26 -6.76
C GLU A 73 15.66 6.11 -6.63
N ILE A 74 14.55 5.48 -6.27
CA ILE A 74 13.35 6.18 -5.83
C ILE A 74 13.56 6.60 -4.37
N THR A 75 13.40 7.89 -4.10
CA THR A 75 13.57 8.45 -2.76
C THR A 75 12.67 9.66 -2.54
N THR A 76 12.53 10.06 -1.30
CA THR A 76 11.90 11.32 -0.93
C THR A 76 12.92 12.46 -0.89
N TYR A 77 12.45 13.69 -1.08
CA TYR A 77 13.29 14.87 -0.95
C TYR A 77 13.76 15.05 0.50
N LEU A 78 15.06 15.10 0.73
CA LEU A 78 15.70 15.29 2.06
C LEU A 78 15.13 14.35 3.15
N GLU A 79 14.82 13.10 2.80
CA GLU A 79 14.26 12.11 3.74
C GLU A 79 12.92 12.54 4.39
N LYS A 80 12.19 13.48 3.78
CA LYS A 80 10.83 13.81 4.18
C LYS A 80 9.92 12.59 4.05
N THR A 81 8.90 12.55 4.89
CA THR A 81 7.80 11.58 4.74
C THR A 81 6.88 12.00 3.58
N ILE A 82 6.16 11.05 3.00
CA ILE A 82 5.07 11.37 2.08
C ILE A 82 3.96 12.02 2.91
N ASP A 83 3.62 13.26 2.58
CA ASP A 83 2.65 14.07 3.32
C ASP A 83 1.38 14.30 2.48
N SER A 84 0.83 13.23 1.95
CA SER A 84 -0.42 13.27 1.19
C SER A 84 -1.43 12.33 1.81
N GLU A 85 -2.68 12.77 1.88
CA GLU A 85 -3.82 11.95 2.32
C GLU A 85 -4.11 10.76 1.39
N LEU A 86 -3.48 10.72 0.22
CA LEU A 86 -3.56 9.64 -0.75
C LEU A 86 -2.34 8.72 -0.73
N SER A 87 -1.46 8.87 0.27
CA SER A 87 -0.17 8.16 0.31
C SER A 87 -0.28 6.64 0.23
N GLY A 88 -1.34 6.06 0.77
CA GLY A 88 -1.57 4.61 0.74
C GLY A 88 -1.77 4.02 -0.66
N ASN A 89 -2.16 4.82 -1.66
CA ASN A 89 -2.37 4.33 -3.01
C ASN A 89 -1.07 3.91 -3.73
N VAL A 90 0.09 4.42 -3.30
CA VAL A 90 1.38 3.97 -3.86
C VAL A 90 1.66 2.49 -3.57
N ILE A 91 1.01 1.93 -2.54
CA ILE A 91 1.12 0.51 -2.19
C ILE A 91 0.46 -0.35 -3.27
N ASP A 92 -0.74 0.02 -3.70
CA ASP A 92 -1.51 -0.71 -4.71
C ASP A 92 -0.87 -0.57 -6.10
N LEU A 93 -0.26 0.58 -6.39
CA LEU A 93 0.42 0.85 -7.64
C LEU A 93 1.77 0.13 -7.79
N CYS A 94 2.41 -0.23 -6.68
CA CYS A 94 3.72 -0.85 -6.72
C CYS A 94 3.63 -2.31 -7.22
N PRO A 95 4.17 -2.63 -8.42
CA PRO A 95 4.04 -3.97 -8.99
C PRO A 95 4.94 -5.01 -8.33
N VAL A 96 5.72 -4.58 -7.36
CA VAL A 96 6.63 -5.42 -6.57
C VAL A 96 6.44 -5.15 -5.08
N GLY A 97 7.01 -5.99 -4.23
CA GLY A 97 6.96 -5.80 -2.77
C GLY A 97 7.93 -4.73 -2.24
N ALA A 98 8.21 -3.68 -3.04
CA ALA A 98 9.08 -2.59 -2.62
C ALA A 98 8.37 -1.61 -1.68
N LEU A 99 7.10 -1.29 -1.97
CA LEU A 99 6.24 -0.47 -1.13
C LEU A 99 5.10 -1.33 -0.64
N THR A 100 4.93 -1.43 0.67
CA THR A 100 3.92 -2.30 1.29
C THR A 100 3.25 -1.60 2.47
N SER A 101 2.05 -2.05 2.82
CA SER A 101 1.31 -1.52 3.95
C SER A 101 1.93 -1.98 5.27
N LYS A 102 2.39 -1.06 6.13
CA LYS A 102 2.93 -1.40 7.45
C LYS A 102 1.93 -2.18 8.32
N PRO A 103 0.64 -1.80 8.39
CA PRO A 103 -0.33 -2.52 9.21
C PRO A 103 -0.68 -3.92 8.72
N TYR A 104 -0.59 -4.16 7.41
CA TYR A 104 -1.11 -5.38 6.80
C TYR A 104 -0.05 -6.33 6.25
N ALA A 105 1.05 -5.82 5.67
CA ALA A 105 2.01 -6.62 4.91
C ALA A 105 2.38 -7.93 5.62
N PHE A 106 2.34 -9.03 4.87
CA PHE A 106 2.71 -10.38 5.29
C PHE A 106 1.80 -11.05 6.33
N LYS A 107 0.64 -10.47 6.66
CA LYS A 107 -0.33 -11.07 7.61
C LYS A 107 -1.14 -12.22 7.01
N SER A 108 -1.43 -12.15 5.71
CA SER A 108 -2.18 -13.17 4.99
C SER A 108 -1.83 -13.15 3.51
N ARG A 109 -2.09 -14.26 2.83
CA ARG A 109 -1.98 -14.33 1.37
C ARG A 109 -3.26 -13.79 0.73
N PRO A 110 -3.19 -13.12 -0.44
CA PRO A 110 -4.39 -12.54 -1.08
C PRO A 110 -5.50 -13.55 -1.39
N TRP A 111 -5.15 -14.81 -1.67
CA TRP A 111 -6.10 -15.87 -1.98
C TRP A 111 -6.79 -16.47 -0.75
N GLU A 112 -6.30 -16.21 0.46
CA GLU A 112 -6.91 -16.65 1.71
C GLU A 112 -8.02 -15.71 2.19
N LEU A 113 -8.18 -14.55 1.54
CA LEU A 113 -9.05 -13.48 1.97
C LEU A 113 -10.43 -13.61 1.33
N SER A 114 -11.46 -13.43 2.15
CA SER A 114 -12.83 -13.19 1.68
C SER A 114 -12.96 -11.72 1.30
N LYS A 115 -13.48 -11.46 0.11
CA LYS A 115 -13.60 -10.12 -0.50
C LYS A 115 -15.05 -9.68 -0.49
N THR A 116 -15.34 -8.53 0.10
CA THR A 116 -16.68 -7.94 0.14
C THR A 116 -16.62 -6.53 -0.43
N GLU A 117 -17.43 -6.28 -1.45
CA GLU A 117 -17.56 -4.97 -2.06
C GLU A 117 -18.60 -4.15 -1.30
N THR A 118 -18.29 -2.89 -1.02
CA THR A 118 -19.15 -1.98 -0.28
C THR A 118 -18.78 -0.51 -0.56
N HIS A 119 -19.39 0.41 0.16
CA HIS A 119 -19.07 1.83 0.14
C HIS A 119 -18.52 2.29 1.49
N ASP A 120 -17.65 3.28 1.48
CA ASP A 120 -17.13 3.88 2.69
C ASP A 120 -18.20 4.76 3.36
N VAL A 121 -18.42 4.52 4.64
CA VAL A 121 -19.36 5.32 5.46
C VAL A 121 -18.65 6.36 6.32
N LEU A 122 -17.32 6.37 6.32
CA LEU A 122 -16.50 7.29 7.11
C LEU A 122 -16.11 8.55 6.34
N ASP A 123 -16.33 8.54 5.03
CA ASP A 123 -16.07 9.65 4.12
C ASP A 123 -17.36 10.15 3.48
N GLY A 124 -17.49 11.48 3.39
CA GLY A 124 -18.64 12.13 2.74
C GLY A 124 -18.76 11.89 1.24
N ILE A 125 -17.69 11.44 0.58
CA ILE A 125 -17.67 11.07 -0.85
C ILE A 125 -18.40 9.74 -1.09
N GLY A 126 -18.39 8.85 -0.10
CA GLY A 126 -18.97 7.50 -0.25
C GLY A 126 -18.19 6.62 -1.21
N SER A 127 -16.87 6.69 -1.13
CA SER A 127 -15.94 5.93 -2.01
C SER A 127 -16.30 4.45 -2.10
N SER A 128 -16.25 3.90 -3.30
CA SER A 128 -16.41 2.47 -3.54
C SER A 128 -15.17 1.72 -3.08
N ILE A 129 -15.36 0.76 -2.19
CA ILE A 129 -14.27 0.02 -1.56
C ILE A 129 -14.51 -1.49 -1.60
N ARG A 130 -13.41 -2.23 -1.44
CA ARG A 130 -13.41 -3.66 -1.19
C ARG A 130 -12.77 -3.93 0.17
N VAL A 131 -13.50 -4.61 1.02
CA VAL A 131 -13.06 -5.02 2.36
C VAL A 131 -12.59 -6.46 2.29
N ASP A 132 -11.33 -6.69 2.63
CA ASP A 132 -10.72 -8.02 2.64
C ASP A 132 -10.65 -8.53 4.10
N THR A 133 -11.27 -9.69 4.35
CA THR A 133 -11.38 -10.28 5.69
C THR A 133 -10.78 -11.69 5.74
N ARG A 134 -10.33 -12.08 6.93
CA ARG A 134 -10.01 -13.47 7.26
C ARG A 134 -10.79 -13.88 8.51
N GLY A 135 -11.77 -14.77 8.32
CA GLY A 135 -12.73 -15.10 9.36
C GLY A 135 -13.52 -13.86 9.78
N LYS A 136 -13.46 -13.49 11.07
CA LYS A 136 -14.17 -12.32 11.63
C LYS A 136 -13.32 -11.03 11.62
N GLN A 137 -12.08 -11.09 11.17
CA GLN A 137 -11.16 -9.96 11.22
C GLN A 137 -11.06 -9.28 9.87
N VAL A 138 -11.29 -7.97 9.84
CA VAL A 138 -10.95 -7.11 8.70
C VAL A 138 -9.45 -6.90 8.69
N LEU A 139 -8.78 -7.21 7.57
CA LEU A 139 -7.34 -7.12 7.43
C LEU A 139 -6.88 -5.92 6.60
N ARG A 140 -7.64 -5.58 5.54
CA ARG A 140 -7.33 -4.41 4.71
C ARG A 140 -8.57 -3.90 3.97
N VAL A 141 -8.50 -2.65 3.56
CA VAL A 141 -9.45 -2.01 2.66
C VAL A 141 -8.70 -1.57 1.41
N LEU A 142 -9.26 -1.85 0.25
CA LEU A 142 -8.72 -1.50 -1.06
C LEU A 142 -9.75 -0.69 -1.84
N PRO A 143 -9.32 0.18 -2.76
CA PRO A 143 -10.24 0.86 -3.66
C PRO A 143 -10.92 -0.12 -4.61
N ARG A 144 -12.13 0.21 -4.99
CA ARG A 144 -12.85 -0.40 -6.11
C ARG A 144 -13.09 0.68 -7.16
N ILE A 145 -12.87 0.35 -8.41
CA ILE A 145 -13.04 1.27 -9.52
C ILE A 145 -14.47 1.80 -9.56
N ASN A 146 -14.62 3.11 -9.54
CA ASN A 146 -15.87 3.82 -9.74
C ASN A 146 -15.56 5.20 -10.32
N GLU A 147 -15.69 5.32 -11.64
CA GLU A 147 -15.35 6.52 -12.42
C GLU A 147 -16.12 7.77 -11.98
N ASP A 148 -17.35 7.58 -11.45
CA ASP A 148 -18.20 8.70 -11.04
C ASP A 148 -17.85 9.28 -9.66
N THR A 149 -17.12 8.52 -8.82
CA THR A 149 -16.95 8.86 -7.40
C THR A 149 -15.50 8.97 -6.98
N ASN A 150 -14.74 7.89 -7.07
CA ASN A 150 -13.38 7.80 -6.53
C ASN A 150 -12.35 7.28 -7.53
N GLU A 151 -12.75 7.05 -8.78
CA GLU A 151 -11.88 6.44 -9.80
C GLU A 151 -11.22 5.16 -9.24
N GLU A 152 -9.91 5.13 -9.14
CA GLU A 152 -9.12 4.00 -8.61
C GLU A 152 -8.51 4.29 -7.24
N TRP A 153 -8.86 5.42 -6.60
CA TRP A 153 -8.17 5.93 -5.43
C TRP A 153 -9.06 5.95 -4.20
N ILE A 154 -8.44 5.78 -3.02
CA ILE A 154 -9.06 6.05 -1.73
C ILE A 154 -8.10 6.82 -0.83
N ASN A 155 -8.67 7.60 0.08
CA ASN A 155 -7.86 8.30 1.06
C ASN A 155 -7.32 7.38 2.15
N ASP A 156 -6.30 7.81 2.85
CA ASP A 156 -5.63 7.03 3.90
C ASP A 156 -6.55 6.81 5.11
N LYS A 157 -7.48 7.72 5.39
CA LYS A 157 -8.49 7.53 6.43
C LYS A 157 -9.37 6.32 6.13
N THR A 158 -9.94 6.23 4.93
CA THR A 158 -10.73 5.08 4.49
C THR A 158 -9.94 3.79 4.54
N ARG A 159 -8.69 3.83 4.09
CA ARG A 159 -7.81 2.65 4.02
C ARG A 159 -7.43 2.09 5.38
N PHE A 160 -7.14 2.95 6.35
CA PHE A 160 -6.51 2.56 7.62
C PHE A 160 -7.39 2.70 8.86
N ALA A 161 -8.58 3.26 8.75
CA ALA A 161 -9.51 3.42 9.89
C ALA A 161 -10.05 2.08 10.46
N ILE A 162 -9.76 0.96 9.80
CA ILE A 162 -10.20 -0.38 10.21
C ILE A 162 -9.65 -0.82 11.57
N ASP A 163 -8.56 -0.25 12.04
CA ASP A 163 -8.02 -0.56 13.37
C ASP A 163 -8.97 -0.13 14.48
N GLY A 164 -9.79 0.90 14.26
CA GLY A 164 -10.88 1.29 15.16
C GLY A 164 -11.96 0.21 15.36
N LEU A 165 -12.03 -0.80 14.49
CA LEU A 165 -12.95 -1.94 14.68
C LEU A 165 -12.51 -2.87 15.82
N SER A 166 -11.23 -2.89 16.14
CA SER A 166 -10.64 -3.79 17.14
C SER A 166 -10.08 -3.08 18.37
N ARG A 167 -10.01 -1.74 18.37
CA ARG A 167 -9.38 -0.96 19.42
C ARG A 167 -10.32 0.06 20.00
N GLN A 168 -10.29 0.23 21.34
CA GLN A 168 -10.99 1.27 22.08
C GLN A 168 -12.49 1.37 21.78
N ARG A 169 -13.14 0.26 21.46
CA ARG A 169 -14.59 0.23 21.25
C ARG A 169 -15.31 0.18 22.58
N LEU A 170 -16.36 0.98 22.70
CA LEU A 170 -17.30 0.87 23.81
C LEU A 170 -18.18 -0.36 23.58
N ASP A 171 -18.07 -1.35 24.48
CA ASP A 171 -18.82 -2.61 24.45
C ASP A 171 -20.00 -2.59 25.40
N LYS A 172 -20.07 -1.61 26.29
CA LYS A 172 -21.09 -1.44 27.32
C LYS A 172 -21.48 0.03 27.49
N VAL A 173 -22.61 0.24 28.10
CA VAL A 173 -23.01 1.58 28.56
C VAL A 173 -22.23 1.93 29.82
N TYR A 174 -21.55 3.06 29.83
CA TYR A 174 -20.80 3.58 30.95
C TYR A 174 -21.54 4.78 31.55
N ILE A 175 -21.75 4.77 32.86
CA ILE A 175 -22.36 5.86 33.62
C ILE A 175 -21.28 6.45 34.54
N LYS A 176 -21.06 7.75 34.44
CA LYS A 176 -20.15 8.46 35.34
C LYS A 176 -20.88 8.60 36.71
N ASN A 177 -20.38 7.92 37.71
CA ASN A 177 -20.78 8.18 39.08
C ASN A 177 -20.03 9.44 39.57
N ASN A 178 -20.80 10.40 40.11
CA ASN A 178 -20.22 11.60 40.72
C ASN A 178 -19.58 11.28 42.07
#